data_161d0bff29dd82c90719eb191ddf191a
#
_entry.id   161d0bff29dd82c90719eb191ddf191a
#
_cell.length_a   1.000
_cell.length_b   1.000
_cell.length_c   1.000
_cell.angle_alpha   90.00
_cell.angle_beta   90.00
_cell.angle_gamma   90.00
#
_symmetry.space_group_name_H-M   'P 1'
#
loop_
_entity.id
_entity.type
_entity.pdbx_description
1 polymer ?
#
loop_
_entity_poly.entity_id
_entity_poly.type
_entity_poly.pdbx_seq_one_letter_code
_entity_poly.pdbx_strand_id
1 'polypeptide(L)'
;MLAIKSDLPRASRRQFLIGAAATGAGLTIGFHVPLGPASGALAAETINPINAYLRIAPDGTVTVLSAHMDGGQGIYTGIATLVAEELDADWSQLRVEGAAGNPKLYGNLAWGGAVQGTGGSSSIPSSWERYRRAGAVARAMLVEAAAQAWGVPVAEIQVEKGVLRHASGRSAGFGDFADRAARVPPPADVGLKDPLAWVYIGNEQLRRLDSVAKTTGAQQFPIDVRLPGMLTAVLARPPRFGATVSSFDAAAARQIKGVVDVVETPRGVAVVAKDTWSAIKGRDALRVAWEESGAETRGSAELMAEYKELARSGKVAIARNEGDAAGALAGAATVLEAEFEFPYLAHAAMEPLDAVARFENGTLEIWAGHQMPDLYQAVGAEIMGIGPERVKLHVMTPGGFFGRRAVTDADVIVEVVSVLKATGARAPVKVLWTREDDMKGGRYRPMYYHTIKAGLDAAGNPIGWHHRIVGQSIIAGTPFESMMVKDSVDPSSVEGASNLPYAVPNIRVDLVTTDVKVPVLWWRSVGSTHTAYSTEVFIDELARAAGKDPVAFRRGLL
;
A
#
# COMPACT_ATOMS: atom_id res chain seq x y z
N MET A 1 -3.47 -20.03 13.87
CA MET A 1 -3.47 -20.35 12.43
C MET A 1 -4.89 -20.69 12.03
N LEU A 2 -5.68 -19.70 11.58
CA LEU A 2 -7.06 -19.91 11.14
C LEU A 2 -7.04 -20.05 9.62
N ALA A 3 -7.38 -21.23 9.15
CA ALA A 3 -7.53 -21.52 7.73
C ALA A 3 -8.83 -20.87 7.23
N ILE A 4 -8.72 -19.89 6.35
CA ILE A 4 -9.88 -19.27 5.69
C ILE A 4 -10.39 -20.26 4.63
N LYS A 5 -11.53 -20.92 4.91
CA LYS A 5 -12.28 -21.65 3.90
C LYS A 5 -13.02 -20.64 3.02
N SER A 6 -12.87 -20.79 1.72
CA SER A 6 -13.44 -19.94 0.67
C SER A 6 -14.90 -20.30 0.36
N ASP A 7 -15.82 -20.07 1.29
CA ASP A 7 -17.25 -20.09 1.00
C ASP A 7 -17.90 -18.80 1.47
N LEU A 8 -17.83 -17.76 0.60
CA LEU A 8 -18.53 -16.48 0.83
C LEU A 8 -19.98 -16.58 0.29
N PRO A 9 -21.00 -16.26 1.09
CA PRO A 9 -22.36 -16.21 0.62
C PRO A 9 -22.60 -15.07 -0.36
N ARG A 10 -23.29 -15.35 -1.45
CA ARG A 10 -23.64 -14.39 -2.52
C ARG A 10 -24.68 -13.40 -2.00
N ALA A 11 -24.31 -12.13 -1.88
CA ALA A 11 -25.25 -11.05 -1.56
C ALA A 11 -26.27 -10.81 -2.69
N SER A 12 -27.54 -10.58 -2.37
CA SER A 12 -28.61 -10.32 -3.34
C SER A 12 -28.59 -8.89 -3.85
N ARG A 13 -29.03 -8.69 -5.12
CA ARG A 13 -29.11 -7.38 -5.81
C ARG A 13 -29.85 -6.28 -5.04
N ARG A 14 -30.76 -6.63 -4.15
CA ARG A 14 -31.62 -5.70 -3.41
C ARG A 14 -30.93 -5.05 -2.21
N GLN A 15 -29.94 -5.70 -1.62
CA GLN A 15 -29.19 -5.20 -0.46
C GLN A 15 -28.13 -4.18 -0.84
N PHE A 16 -27.62 -4.23 -2.08
CA PHE A 16 -26.63 -3.29 -2.60
C PHE A 16 -27.21 -1.90 -2.90
N LEU A 17 -28.50 -1.81 -3.23
CA LEU A 17 -29.15 -0.57 -3.66
C LEU A 17 -29.58 0.36 -2.50
N ILE A 18 -29.62 -0.11 -1.27
CA ILE A 18 -30.14 0.67 -0.12
C ILE A 18 -29.07 1.61 0.49
N GLY A 19 -27.79 1.35 0.26
CA GLY A 19 -26.68 2.16 0.79
C GLY A 19 -26.34 3.44 0.03
N ALA A 20 -26.90 3.64 -1.18
CA ALA A 20 -26.48 4.71 -2.11
C ALA A 20 -27.38 5.97 -2.11
N ALA A 21 -28.41 6.03 -1.27
CA ALA A 21 -29.48 7.05 -1.39
C ALA A 21 -29.23 8.34 -0.58
N ALA A 22 -28.06 8.60 -0.04
CA ALA A 22 -27.83 9.72 0.89
C ALA A 22 -26.74 10.72 0.48
N THR A 23 -26.34 10.78 -0.79
CA THR A 23 -25.40 11.83 -1.25
C THR A 23 -25.98 12.58 -2.45
N GLY A 24 -26.01 13.91 -2.33
CA GLY A 24 -26.67 14.87 -3.20
C GLY A 24 -26.52 14.68 -4.71
N ALA A 25 -27.42 15.30 -5.46
CA ALA A 25 -27.47 15.31 -6.92
C ALA A 25 -26.11 15.60 -7.56
N GLY A 26 -25.71 14.80 -8.56
CA GLY A 26 -24.47 14.96 -9.31
C GLY A 26 -24.20 13.80 -10.28
N LEU A 27 -23.38 14.04 -11.28
CA LEU A 27 -22.94 13.01 -12.22
C LEU A 27 -21.96 12.06 -11.54
N THR A 28 -22.28 10.79 -11.57
CA THR A 28 -21.45 9.71 -11.06
C THR A 28 -21.20 8.70 -12.16
N ILE A 29 -19.95 8.47 -12.51
CA ILE A 29 -19.55 7.64 -13.64
C ILE A 29 -18.77 6.43 -13.17
N GLY A 30 -19.30 5.26 -13.49
CA GLY A 30 -18.62 4.01 -13.32
C GLY A 30 -18.70 3.15 -14.57
N PHE A 31 -17.65 2.44 -14.93
CA PHE A 31 -17.66 1.50 -16.03
C PHE A 31 -16.81 0.26 -15.75
N HIS A 32 -17.16 -0.78 -16.48
CA HIS A 32 -16.40 -2.00 -16.54
C HIS A 32 -15.34 -1.85 -17.65
N VAL A 33 -14.06 -1.94 -17.32
CA VAL A 33 -13.00 -2.08 -18.33
C VAL A 33 -12.92 -3.57 -18.66
N PRO A 34 -13.25 -4.01 -19.89
CA PRO A 34 -13.01 -5.39 -20.28
C PRO A 34 -11.49 -5.60 -20.29
N LEU A 35 -11.00 -6.41 -19.39
CA LEU A 35 -9.64 -6.94 -19.49
C LEU A 35 -9.62 -7.85 -20.71
N GLY A 36 -8.60 -7.72 -21.57
CA GLY A 36 -8.43 -8.50 -22.79
C GLY A 36 -8.57 -10.02 -22.59
N PRO A 37 -8.49 -10.87 -23.63
CA PRO A 37 -9.05 -12.20 -23.63
C PRO A 37 -8.40 -13.12 -22.60
N ALA A 38 -8.97 -13.18 -21.39
CA ALA A 38 -8.79 -14.28 -20.47
C ALA A 38 -9.92 -15.27 -20.73
N SER A 39 -9.54 -16.42 -21.24
CA SER A 39 -10.41 -17.56 -21.52
C SER A 39 -11.24 -17.97 -20.30
N GLY A 40 -12.55 -17.90 -20.42
CA GLY A 40 -13.49 -18.40 -19.44
C GLY A 40 -14.72 -17.51 -19.33
N ALA A 41 -15.77 -17.84 -20.11
CA ALA A 41 -17.05 -17.14 -20.07
C ALA A 41 -17.71 -17.23 -18.69
N LEU A 42 -17.55 -16.20 -17.89
CA LEU A 42 -18.49 -15.87 -16.82
C LEU A 42 -19.42 -14.77 -17.39
N ALA A 43 -20.70 -15.07 -17.43
CA ALA A 43 -21.74 -14.17 -17.90
C ALA A 43 -21.54 -12.77 -17.32
N ALA A 44 -21.43 -11.76 -18.20
CA ALA A 44 -21.39 -10.36 -17.84
C ALA A 44 -22.68 -9.96 -17.11
N GLU A 45 -22.66 -10.00 -15.77
CA GLU A 45 -23.62 -9.21 -15.01
C GLU A 45 -23.33 -7.74 -15.29
N THR A 46 -24.26 -7.08 -15.96
CA THR A 46 -24.29 -5.62 -16.10
C THR A 46 -24.35 -5.03 -14.69
N ILE A 47 -23.20 -4.80 -14.11
CA ILE A 47 -23.06 -3.94 -12.95
C ILE A 47 -23.31 -2.55 -13.51
N ASN A 48 -24.45 -1.95 -13.19
CA ASN A 48 -24.64 -0.51 -13.35
C ASN A 48 -23.84 0.14 -12.21
N PRO A 49 -22.58 0.55 -12.41
CA PRO A 49 -21.74 1.03 -11.35
C PRO A 49 -22.02 2.52 -11.21
N ILE A 50 -23.01 2.83 -10.44
CA ILE A 50 -23.10 4.13 -9.81
C ILE A 50 -21.80 4.24 -9.00
N ASN A 51 -20.85 5.07 -9.49
CA ASN A 51 -19.68 5.49 -8.72
C ASN A 51 -18.39 4.69 -8.80
N ALA A 52 -17.72 4.59 -9.90
CA ALA A 52 -16.41 3.97 -9.77
C ALA A 52 -15.25 4.97 -9.64
N TYR A 53 -15.14 5.96 -10.50
CA TYR A 53 -13.87 6.68 -10.59
C TYR A 53 -13.95 8.19 -10.42
N LEU A 54 -15.10 8.80 -10.70
CA LEU A 54 -15.28 10.24 -10.50
C LEU A 54 -16.73 10.63 -10.23
N ARG A 55 -16.92 11.75 -9.54
CA ARG A 55 -18.19 12.43 -9.30
C ARG A 55 -18.05 13.89 -9.70
N ILE A 56 -19.08 14.45 -10.31
CA ILE A 56 -19.16 15.90 -10.61
C ILE A 56 -20.34 16.46 -9.85
N ALA A 57 -20.06 17.39 -8.95
CA ALA A 57 -21.08 18.05 -8.14
C ALA A 57 -21.73 19.24 -8.89
N PRO A 58 -22.93 19.70 -8.47
CA PRO A 58 -23.60 20.85 -9.06
C PRO A 58 -22.78 22.16 -9.05
N ASP A 59 -21.83 22.31 -8.12
CA ASP A 59 -20.92 23.44 -8.04
C ASP A 59 -19.72 23.34 -9.00
N GLY A 60 -19.66 22.27 -9.81
CA GLY A 60 -18.58 22.00 -10.75
C GLY A 60 -17.38 21.28 -10.14
N THR A 61 -17.39 20.96 -8.86
CA THR A 61 -16.32 20.18 -8.22
C THR A 61 -16.25 18.78 -8.82
N VAL A 62 -15.05 18.37 -9.24
CA VAL A 62 -14.76 17.03 -9.78
C VAL A 62 -14.00 16.25 -8.71
N THR A 63 -14.67 15.29 -8.08
CA THR A 63 -14.05 14.38 -7.10
C THR A 63 -13.62 13.09 -7.77
N VAL A 64 -12.33 12.80 -7.76
CA VAL A 64 -11.76 11.57 -8.27
C VAL A 64 -11.63 10.56 -7.13
N LEU A 65 -12.16 9.34 -7.33
CA LEU A 65 -12.06 8.24 -6.37
C LEU A 65 -10.83 7.40 -6.71
N SER A 66 -9.79 7.52 -5.89
CA SER A 66 -8.52 6.84 -6.14
C SER A 66 -8.55 5.39 -5.63
N ALA A 67 -8.28 4.44 -6.53
CA ALA A 67 -8.06 3.03 -6.17
C ALA A 67 -6.83 2.82 -5.29
N HIS A 68 -5.90 3.76 -5.27
CA HIS A 68 -4.63 3.69 -4.57
C HIS A 68 -4.54 4.80 -3.53
N MET A 69 -3.98 4.46 -2.36
CA MET A 69 -3.81 5.41 -1.25
C MET A 69 -2.60 6.32 -1.49
N ASP A 70 -2.76 7.60 -1.17
CA ASP A 70 -1.64 8.55 -1.08
C ASP A 70 -1.12 8.63 0.36
N GLY A 71 0.13 8.30 0.56
CA GLY A 71 0.87 8.46 1.81
C GLY A 71 2.10 9.37 1.64
N GLY A 72 2.03 10.28 0.65
CA GLY A 72 3.09 11.24 0.34
C GLY A 72 3.78 11.03 -1.00
N GLN A 73 3.58 9.88 -1.67
CA GLN A 73 4.22 9.59 -2.95
C GLN A 73 3.57 10.33 -4.15
N GLY A 74 2.39 10.94 -3.99
CA GLY A 74 1.77 11.81 -5.00
C GLY A 74 0.78 11.13 -5.93
N ILE A 75 0.33 9.92 -5.61
CA ILE A 75 -0.61 9.17 -6.48
C ILE A 75 -1.94 9.90 -6.67
N TYR A 76 -2.43 10.65 -5.67
CA TYR A 76 -3.67 11.41 -5.83
C TYR A 76 -3.53 12.49 -6.90
N THR A 77 -2.41 13.22 -6.92
CA THR A 77 -2.12 14.17 -8.00
C THR A 77 -1.99 13.45 -9.34
N GLY A 78 -1.25 12.34 -9.38
CA GLY A 78 -1.06 11.56 -10.61
C GLY A 78 -2.38 11.07 -11.22
N ILE A 79 -3.27 10.49 -10.42
CA ILE A 79 -4.57 10.01 -10.89
C ILE A 79 -5.48 11.20 -11.31
N ALA A 80 -5.48 12.29 -10.55
CA ALA A 80 -6.22 13.50 -10.92
C ALA A 80 -5.75 14.06 -12.27
N THR A 81 -4.44 14.01 -12.55
CA THR A 81 -3.87 14.42 -13.84
C THR A 81 -4.45 13.60 -15.00
N LEU A 82 -4.56 12.27 -14.84
CA LEU A 82 -5.12 11.38 -15.87
C LEU A 82 -6.59 11.70 -16.18
N VAL A 83 -7.38 11.97 -15.13
CA VAL A 83 -8.80 12.33 -15.29
C VAL A 83 -8.95 13.73 -15.89
N ALA A 84 -8.23 14.73 -15.34
CA ALA A 84 -8.31 16.12 -15.80
C ALA A 84 -7.94 16.26 -17.26
N GLU A 85 -6.91 15.52 -17.71
CA GLU A 85 -6.48 15.52 -19.10
C GLU A 85 -7.62 15.18 -20.05
N GLU A 86 -8.28 14.07 -19.83
CA GLU A 86 -9.30 13.57 -20.76
C GLU A 86 -10.65 14.26 -20.58
N LEU A 87 -10.94 14.75 -19.37
CA LEU A 87 -12.18 15.45 -19.04
C LEU A 87 -12.16 16.92 -19.50
N ASP A 88 -10.99 17.51 -19.74
CA ASP A 88 -10.80 18.97 -19.92
C ASP A 88 -11.26 19.79 -18.71
N ALA A 89 -11.12 19.26 -17.51
CA ALA A 89 -11.47 19.97 -16.28
C ALA A 89 -10.46 21.08 -15.95
N ASP A 90 -10.90 22.13 -15.25
CA ASP A 90 -9.97 23.06 -14.62
C ASP A 90 -9.27 22.37 -13.44
N TRP A 91 -7.97 22.59 -13.29
CA TRP A 91 -7.18 21.98 -12.20
C TRP A 91 -7.72 22.34 -10.81
N SER A 92 -8.27 23.54 -10.64
CA SER A 92 -8.84 24.00 -9.38
C SER A 92 -10.12 23.29 -8.97
N GLN A 93 -10.83 22.66 -9.93
CA GLN A 93 -12.05 21.88 -9.66
C GLN A 93 -11.75 20.51 -9.07
N LEU A 94 -10.50 20.02 -9.19
CA LEU A 94 -10.14 18.66 -8.82
C LEU A 94 -10.05 18.47 -7.29
N ARG A 95 -10.66 17.39 -6.83
CA ARG A 95 -10.49 16.81 -5.48
C ARG A 95 -10.23 15.32 -5.63
N VAL A 96 -9.53 14.73 -4.68
CA VAL A 96 -9.25 13.28 -4.68
C VAL A 96 -9.59 12.70 -3.33
N GLU A 97 -10.32 11.60 -3.34
CA GLU A 97 -10.65 10.80 -2.18
C GLU A 97 -10.13 9.38 -2.38
N GLY A 98 -9.69 8.70 -1.31
CA GLY A 98 -9.38 7.28 -1.36
C GLY A 98 -10.64 6.46 -1.49
N ALA A 99 -10.68 5.55 -2.45
CA ALA A 99 -11.80 4.63 -2.63
C ALA A 99 -11.83 3.59 -1.50
N ALA A 100 -13.02 3.31 -0.97
CA ALA A 100 -13.24 2.22 0.00
C ALA A 100 -12.99 0.84 -0.63
N GLY A 101 -12.85 -0.20 0.19
CA GLY A 101 -12.54 -1.55 -0.26
C GLY A 101 -13.58 -2.12 -1.22
N ASN A 102 -13.20 -2.24 -2.48
CA ASN A 102 -13.95 -2.93 -3.53
C ASN A 102 -12.98 -3.44 -4.62
N PRO A 103 -12.41 -4.63 -4.46
CA PRO A 103 -11.42 -5.14 -5.40
C PRO A 103 -11.97 -5.36 -6.82
N LYS A 104 -13.28 -5.59 -6.98
CA LYS A 104 -13.90 -5.71 -8.31
C LYS A 104 -13.81 -4.42 -9.12
N LEU A 105 -13.86 -3.25 -8.46
CA LEU A 105 -13.74 -1.94 -9.10
C LEU A 105 -12.31 -1.41 -9.05
N TYR A 106 -11.64 -1.58 -7.91
CA TYR A 106 -10.39 -0.89 -7.60
C TYR A 106 -9.17 -1.82 -7.47
N GLY A 107 -9.33 -3.12 -7.76
CA GLY A 107 -8.24 -4.10 -7.70
C GLY A 107 -7.02 -3.62 -8.49
N ASN A 108 -5.82 -3.83 -7.93
CA ASN A 108 -4.57 -3.46 -8.56
C ASN A 108 -4.29 -4.39 -9.73
N LEU A 109 -4.34 -3.89 -10.95
CA LEU A 109 -4.19 -4.69 -12.18
C LEU A 109 -2.81 -5.33 -12.30
N ALA A 110 -1.77 -4.68 -11.79
CA ALA A 110 -0.42 -5.24 -11.77
C ALA A 110 -0.28 -6.43 -10.78
N TRP A 111 -1.25 -6.59 -9.88
CA TRP A 111 -1.36 -7.73 -8.95
C TRP A 111 -2.46 -8.70 -9.35
N GLY A 112 -2.89 -8.69 -10.61
CA GLY A 112 -3.95 -9.54 -11.14
C GLY A 112 -5.37 -9.07 -10.82
N GLY A 113 -5.57 -7.90 -10.24
CA GLY A 113 -6.89 -7.27 -10.03
C GLY A 113 -7.72 -7.83 -8.86
N ALA A 114 -7.28 -8.88 -8.18
CA ALA A 114 -8.06 -9.55 -7.13
C ALA A 114 -8.02 -8.82 -5.77
N VAL A 115 -7.04 -7.94 -5.56
CA VAL A 115 -6.80 -7.21 -4.31
C VAL A 115 -6.64 -5.73 -4.61
N GLN A 116 -7.32 -4.89 -3.85
CA GLN A 116 -7.09 -3.45 -3.88
C GLN A 116 -5.85 -3.12 -3.05
N GLY A 117 -4.79 -2.62 -3.69
CA GLY A 117 -3.55 -2.40 -2.98
C GLY A 117 -2.66 -1.33 -3.59
N THR A 118 -1.84 -0.71 -2.74
CA THR A 118 -0.89 0.34 -3.09
C THR A 118 0.52 -0.13 -2.73
N GLY A 119 1.35 -0.39 -3.73
CA GLY A 119 2.72 -0.88 -3.54
C GLY A 119 3.34 -1.33 -4.86
N GLY A 120 4.62 -1.72 -4.83
CA GLY A 120 5.34 -2.26 -5.98
C GLY A 120 5.45 -1.30 -7.18
N SER A 121 5.40 0.01 -6.95
CA SER A 121 5.41 1.05 -8.02
C SER A 121 4.31 0.88 -9.07
N SER A 122 3.22 0.18 -8.74
CA SER A 122 2.18 -0.25 -9.68
C SER A 122 1.01 0.74 -9.82
N SER A 123 0.92 1.77 -8.96
CA SER A 123 -0.27 2.61 -8.87
C SER A 123 -0.60 3.35 -10.17
N ILE A 124 0.36 4.03 -10.82
CA ILE A 124 0.13 4.71 -12.10
C ILE A 124 -0.03 3.72 -13.26
N PRO A 125 0.84 2.70 -13.44
CA PRO A 125 0.62 1.69 -14.49
C PRO A 125 -0.75 1.02 -14.41
N SER A 126 -1.21 0.67 -13.22
CA SER A 126 -2.53 0.07 -12.98
C SER A 126 -3.69 1.04 -13.22
N SER A 127 -3.45 2.34 -13.16
CA SER A 127 -4.45 3.40 -13.27
C SER A 127 -4.48 4.07 -14.64
N TRP A 128 -3.42 3.95 -15.43
CA TRP A 128 -3.17 4.74 -16.64
C TRP A 128 -4.35 4.79 -17.60
N GLU A 129 -4.79 3.66 -18.10
CA GLU A 129 -5.90 3.62 -19.05
C GLU A 129 -7.25 3.80 -18.34
N ARG A 130 -7.41 3.18 -17.17
CA ARG A 130 -8.65 3.16 -16.40
C ARG A 130 -9.17 4.58 -16.09
N TYR A 131 -8.30 5.46 -15.60
CA TYR A 131 -8.68 6.82 -15.21
C TYR A 131 -8.74 7.78 -16.40
N ARG A 132 -7.93 7.58 -17.42
CA ARG A 132 -8.06 8.31 -18.69
C ARG A 132 -9.42 8.01 -19.34
N ARG A 133 -9.79 6.74 -19.47
CA ARG A 133 -11.11 6.36 -19.99
C ARG A 133 -12.25 6.94 -19.14
N ALA A 134 -12.10 6.97 -17.82
CA ALA A 134 -13.08 7.58 -16.92
C ALA A 134 -13.31 9.06 -17.26
N GLY A 135 -12.24 9.83 -17.43
CA GLY A 135 -12.31 11.23 -17.83
C GLY A 135 -12.95 11.42 -19.20
N ALA A 136 -12.53 10.63 -20.21
CA ALA A 136 -13.03 10.70 -21.58
C ALA A 136 -14.54 10.37 -21.67
N VAL A 137 -15.00 9.33 -20.98
CA VAL A 137 -16.43 8.97 -20.92
C VAL A 137 -17.25 10.06 -20.24
N ALA A 138 -16.76 10.62 -19.12
CA ALA A 138 -17.43 11.71 -18.45
C ALA A 138 -17.59 12.93 -19.36
N ARG A 139 -16.52 13.28 -20.06
CA ARG A 139 -16.54 14.37 -21.06
C ARG A 139 -17.60 14.11 -22.16
N ALA A 140 -17.61 12.92 -22.71
CA ALA A 140 -18.56 12.56 -23.76
C ALA A 140 -20.03 12.65 -23.28
N MET A 141 -20.33 12.19 -22.05
CA MET A 141 -21.66 12.28 -21.46
C MET A 141 -22.09 13.74 -21.19
N LEU A 142 -21.17 14.59 -20.72
CA LEU A 142 -21.43 16.03 -20.53
C LEU A 142 -21.70 16.73 -21.84
N VAL A 143 -20.90 16.44 -22.87
CA VAL A 143 -21.07 17.01 -24.23
C VAL A 143 -22.39 16.58 -24.83
N GLU A 144 -22.75 15.31 -24.74
CA GLU A 144 -24.05 14.81 -25.21
C GLU A 144 -25.23 15.47 -24.48
N ALA A 145 -25.15 15.60 -23.16
CA ALA A 145 -26.17 16.29 -22.36
C ALA A 145 -26.35 17.75 -22.76
N ALA A 146 -25.25 18.44 -23.06
CA ALA A 146 -25.28 19.82 -23.54
C ALA A 146 -25.84 19.92 -24.96
N ALA A 147 -25.44 19.01 -25.87
CA ALA A 147 -25.93 18.95 -27.23
C ALA A 147 -27.45 18.79 -27.28
N GLN A 148 -27.98 17.85 -26.50
CA GLN A 148 -29.43 17.63 -26.36
C GLN A 148 -30.14 18.87 -25.79
N ALA A 149 -29.60 19.48 -24.74
CA ALA A 149 -30.20 20.66 -24.11
C ALA A 149 -30.19 21.90 -25.00
N TRP A 150 -29.15 22.04 -25.79
CA TRP A 150 -28.99 23.21 -26.68
C TRP A 150 -29.58 22.99 -28.08
N GLY A 151 -29.93 21.75 -28.43
CA GLY A 151 -30.46 21.40 -29.74
C GLY A 151 -29.42 21.59 -30.85
N VAL A 152 -28.16 21.22 -30.61
CA VAL A 152 -27.01 21.37 -31.51
C VAL A 152 -26.26 20.05 -31.66
N PRO A 153 -25.52 19.85 -32.77
CA PRO A 153 -24.69 18.67 -32.94
C PRO A 153 -23.60 18.56 -31.85
N VAL A 154 -23.31 17.33 -31.38
CA VAL A 154 -22.24 17.02 -30.43
C VAL A 154 -20.89 17.59 -30.86
N ALA A 155 -20.59 17.49 -32.18
CA ALA A 155 -19.30 17.92 -32.73
C ALA A 155 -19.09 19.47 -32.68
N GLU A 156 -20.12 20.25 -32.44
CA GLU A 156 -20.02 21.71 -32.34
C GLU A 156 -19.76 22.18 -30.89
N ILE A 157 -19.77 21.25 -29.91
CA ILE A 157 -19.52 21.58 -28.50
C ILE A 157 -18.02 21.42 -28.20
N GLN A 158 -17.44 22.49 -27.74
CA GLN A 158 -16.06 22.52 -27.25
C GLN A 158 -16.06 22.47 -25.72
N VAL A 159 -15.06 21.80 -25.14
CA VAL A 159 -14.84 21.75 -23.70
C VAL A 159 -13.45 22.31 -23.40
N GLU A 160 -13.40 23.26 -22.50
CA GLU A 160 -12.17 23.88 -22.06
C GLU A 160 -12.29 24.27 -20.58
N LYS A 161 -11.35 23.81 -19.74
CA LYS A 161 -11.26 24.17 -18.31
C LYS A 161 -12.59 24.04 -17.56
N GLY A 162 -13.28 22.91 -17.74
CA GLY A 162 -14.52 22.62 -17.05
C GLY A 162 -15.76 23.37 -17.58
N VAL A 163 -15.65 23.99 -18.75
CA VAL A 163 -16.72 24.76 -19.39
C VAL A 163 -17.03 24.20 -20.77
N LEU A 164 -18.31 23.91 -21.01
CA LEU A 164 -18.85 23.55 -22.33
C LEU A 164 -19.22 24.84 -23.08
N ARG A 165 -18.89 24.92 -24.36
CA ARG A 165 -19.11 26.11 -25.20
C ARG A 165 -19.63 25.71 -26.56
N HIS A 166 -20.45 26.57 -27.15
CA HIS A 166 -20.93 26.46 -28.54
C HIS A 166 -20.74 27.79 -29.27
N ALA A 167 -20.55 27.76 -30.57
CA ALA A 167 -20.30 28.93 -31.42
C ALA A 167 -21.44 29.96 -31.39
N SER A 168 -22.66 29.57 -31.01
CA SER A 168 -23.78 30.49 -30.79
C SER A 168 -23.65 31.40 -29.54
N GLY A 169 -22.57 31.30 -28.79
CA GLY A 169 -22.35 32.06 -27.54
C GLY A 169 -22.88 31.33 -26.28
N ARG A 170 -23.51 30.15 -26.41
CA ARG A 170 -23.94 29.34 -25.27
C ARG A 170 -22.73 28.79 -24.54
N SER A 171 -22.78 28.85 -23.19
CA SER A 171 -21.71 28.38 -22.31
C SER A 171 -22.29 27.92 -20.99
N ALA A 172 -21.74 26.83 -20.42
CA ALA A 172 -22.14 26.31 -19.11
C ALA A 172 -21.01 25.50 -18.47
N GLY A 173 -20.96 25.48 -17.14
CA GLY A 173 -20.03 24.64 -16.38
C GLY A 173 -20.45 23.18 -16.33
N PHE A 174 -19.55 22.32 -15.90
CA PHE A 174 -19.85 20.89 -15.71
C PHE A 174 -21.00 20.66 -14.74
N GLY A 175 -21.07 21.44 -13.66
CA GLY A 175 -22.13 21.34 -12.65
C GLY A 175 -23.52 21.56 -13.21
N ASP A 176 -23.68 22.47 -14.20
CA ASP A 176 -24.95 22.78 -14.82
C ASP A 176 -25.54 21.58 -15.59
N PHE A 177 -24.66 20.68 -16.03
CA PHE A 177 -25.04 19.49 -16.81
C PHE A 177 -24.88 18.18 -16.05
N ALA A 178 -24.35 18.16 -14.82
CA ALA A 178 -24.06 16.95 -14.08
C ALA A 178 -25.27 16.00 -13.96
N ASP A 179 -26.43 16.52 -13.57
CA ASP A 179 -27.67 15.72 -13.43
C ASP A 179 -28.21 15.20 -14.76
N ARG A 180 -28.07 15.96 -15.84
CA ARG A 180 -28.49 15.56 -17.18
C ARG A 180 -27.54 14.50 -17.73
N ALA A 181 -26.25 14.71 -17.59
CA ALA A 181 -25.21 13.78 -18.03
C ALA A 181 -25.33 12.43 -17.32
N ALA A 182 -25.75 12.41 -16.05
CA ALA A 182 -25.99 11.16 -15.31
C ALA A 182 -27.07 10.26 -15.93
N ARG A 183 -27.93 10.82 -16.78
CA ARG A 183 -29.01 10.11 -17.50
C ARG A 183 -28.61 9.69 -18.92
N VAL A 184 -27.46 10.19 -19.42
CA VAL A 184 -26.92 9.81 -20.71
C VAL A 184 -26.26 8.44 -20.57
N PRO A 185 -26.58 7.45 -21.43
CA PRO A 185 -25.88 6.18 -21.41
C PRO A 185 -24.38 6.39 -21.68
N PRO A 186 -23.50 5.79 -20.87
CA PRO A 186 -22.06 5.90 -21.13
C PRO A 186 -21.74 5.25 -22.49
N PRO A 187 -20.94 5.92 -23.34
CA PRO A 187 -20.54 5.36 -24.62
C PRO A 187 -19.70 4.10 -24.41
N ALA A 188 -19.88 3.10 -25.27
CA ALA A 188 -19.15 1.84 -25.19
C ALA A 188 -17.67 2.02 -25.53
N ASP A 189 -17.37 2.98 -26.41
CA ASP A 189 -16.00 3.33 -26.78
C ASP A 189 -15.82 4.85 -26.80
N VAL A 190 -14.63 5.29 -26.41
CA VAL A 190 -14.21 6.70 -26.42
C VAL A 190 -12.76 6.78 -26.88
N GLY A 191 -12.48 7.71 -27.79
CA GLY A 191 -11.10 8.08 -28.14
C GLY A 191 -10.42 8.79 -26.96
N LEU A 192 -9.19 8.39 -26.66
CA LEU A 192 -8.32 9.12 -25.73
C LEU A 192 -7.53 10.19 -26.50
N LYS A 193 -7.14 11.26 -25.80
CA LYS A 193 -6.34 12.33 -26.39
C LYS A 193 -4.99 11.83 -26.89
N ASP A 194 -4.58 12.37 -28.02
CA ASP A 194 -3.22 12.20 -28.52
C ASP A 194 -2.21 12.82 -27.54
N PRO A 195 -1.06 12.19 -27.29
CA PRO A 195 -0.01 12.76 -26.43
C PRO A 195 0.42 14.18 -26.81
N LEU A 196 0.37 14.53 -28.08
CA LEU A 196 0.69 15.90 -28.55
C LEU A 196 -0.33 16.97 -28.12
N ALA A 197 -1.54 16.54 -27.72
CA ALA A 197 -2.60 17.42 -27.25
C ALA A 197 -2.70 17.49 -25.71
N TRP A 198 -1.77 16.85 -24.98
CA TRP A 198 -1.79 16.88 -23.53
C TRP A 198 -1.45 18.25 -22.96
N VAL A 199 -2.21 18.62 -21.92
CA VAL A 199 -2.06 19.90 -21.19
C VAL A 199 -1.54 19.67 -19.79
N TYR A 200 -1.96 18.58 -19.16
CA TYR A 200 -1.60 18.24 -17.77
C TYR A 200 -0.56 17.12 -17.66
N ILE A 201 -0.67 16.07 -18.49
CA ILE A 201 0.30 14.97 -18.48
C ILE A 201 1.64 15.47 -19.03
N GLY A 202 2.71 15.30 -18.25
CA GLY A 202 4.05 15.78 -18.62
C GLY A 202 4.29 17.27 -18.36
N ASN A 203 3.33 18.00 -17.79
CA ASN A 203 3.49 19.41 -17.47
C ASN A 203 4.28 19.60 -16.18
N GLU A 204 5.53 20.00 -16.28
CA GLU A 204 6.44 20.23 -15.14
C GLU A 204 6.02 21.41 -14.23
N GLN A 205 5.16 22.30 -14.73
CA GLN A 205 4.66 23.44 -13.95
C GLN A 205 3.43 23.08 -13.10
N LEU A 206 2.86 21.88 -13.32
CA LEU A 206 1.69 21.44 -12.59
C LEU A 206 2.05 21.14 -11.13
N ARG A 207 1.46 21.88 -10.20
CA ARG A 207 1.68 21.67 -8.77
C ARG A 207 0.81 20.54 -8.23
N ARG A 208 1.33 19.83 -7.22
CA ARG A 208 0.56 18.83 -6.50
C ARG A 208 -0.67 19.45 -5.84
N LEU A 209 -1.79 18.71 -5.87
CA LEU A 209 -3.07 19.13 -5.26
C LEU A 209 -2.98 19.27 -3.74
N ASP A 210 -2.14 18.49 -3.09
CA ASP A 210 -2.05 18.34 -1.64
C ASP A 210 -0.98 19.22 -0.96
N SER A 211 -0.11 19.89 -1.73
CA SER A 211 1.03 20.63 -1.16
C SER A 211 0.60 21.73 -0.20
N VAL A 212 -0.40 22.53 -0.59
CA VAL A 212 -0.86 23.65 0.25
C VAL A 212 -1.46 23.13 1.55
N ALA A 213 -2.35 22.14 1.50
CA ALA A 213 -2.99 21.59 2.69
C ALA A 213 -1.95 20.98 3.65
N LYS A 214 -0.95 20.27 3.13
CA LYS A 214 0.12 19.65 3.93
C LYS A 214 1.05 20.67 4.58
N THR A 215 1.36 21.77 3.90
CA THR A 215 2.30 22.78 4.42
C THR A 215 1.66 23.83 5.32
N THR A 216 0.33 23.93 5.32
CA THR A 216 -0.44 24.89 6.15
C THR A 216 -1.14 24.24 7.34
N GLY A 217 -1.02 22.91 7.51
CA GLY A 217 -1.71 22.18 8.57
C GLY A 217 -3.21 21.93 8.30
N ALA A 218 -3.70 22.18 7.09
CA ALA A 218 -5.09 21.94 6.71
C ALA A 218 -5.36 20.45 6.36
N GLN A 219 -4.31 19.68 6.03
CA GLN A 219 -4.43 18.26 5.75
C GLN A 219 -4.83 17.51 7.02
N GLN A 220 -5.89 16.72 6.93
CA GLN A 220 -6.32 15.84 8.00
C GLN A 220 -5.67 14.46 7.84
N PHE A 221 -5.02 13.99 8.90
CA PHE A 221 -4.43 12.66 9.03
C PHE A 221 -5.26 11.80 9.98
N PRO A 222 -5.10 10.48 10.01
CA PRO A 222 -5.79 9.61 10.97
C PRO A 222 -5.64 10.06 12.44
N ILE A 223 -4.46 10.51 12.82
CA ILE A 223 -4.18 11.01 14.18
C ILE A 223 -5.02 12.24 14.55
N ASP A 224 -5.45 13.04 13.58
CA ASP A 224 -6.23 14.26 13.78
C ASP A 224 -7.72 14.00 13.97
N VAL A 225 -8.21 12.81 13.64
CA VAL A 225 -9.64 12.47 13.76
C VAL A 225 -10.11 12.66 15.20
N ARG A 226 -11.20 13.38 15.36
CA ARG A 226 -11.88 13.62 16.63
C ARG A 226 -13.37 13.38 16.45
N LEU A 227 -13.93 12.50 17.28
CA LEU A 227 -15.37 12.20 17.29
C LEU A 227 -15.94 12.54 18.67
N PRO A 228 -17.23 12.93 18.76
CA PRO A 228 -17.87 13.19 20.04
C PRO A 228 -17.77 11.99 20.98
N GLY A 229 -17.32 12.21 22.22
CA GLY A 229 -17.18 11.17 23.24
C GLY A 229 -16.08 10.14 22.99
N MET A 230 -15.21 10.35 21.98
CA MET A 230 -14.15 9.41 21.63
C MET A 230 -13.17 9.19 22.79
N LEU A 231 -12.80 7.93 22.98
CA LEU A 231 -11.76 7.49 23.90
C LEU A 231 -10.47 7.18 23.13
N THR A 232 -9.34 7.24 23.83
CA THR A 232 -8.03 6.84 23.29
C THR A 232 -7.54 5.60 24.00
N ALA A 233 -7.01 4.64 23.24
CA ALA A 233 -6.41 3.43 23.77
C ALA A 233 -4.93 3.34 23.38
N VAL A 234 -4.10 2.92 24.34
CA VAL A 234 -2.69 2.58 24.14
C VAL A 234 -2.48 1.17 24.68
N LEU A 235 -1.75 0.33 23.92
CA LEU A 235 -1.56 -1.08 24.29
C LEU A 235 -0.23 -1.31 25.00
N ALA A 236 -0.26 -2.12 26.06
CA ALA A 236 0.93 -2.85 26.52
C ALA A 236 1.12 -4.06 25.61
N ARG A 237 2.26 -4.10 24.92
CA ARG A 237 2.63 -5.17 23.98
C ARG A 237 3.67 -6.08 24.57
N PRO A 238 3.76 -7.35 24.12
CA PRO A 238 4.80 -8.27 24.57
C PRO A 238 6.21 -7.66 24.38
N PRO A 239 7.10 -7.81 25.35
CA PRO A 239 8.47 -7.29 25.25
C PRO A 239 9.34 -8.08 24.27
N ARG A 240 8.92 -9.31 23.93
CA ARG A 240 9.57 -10.20 22.96
C ARG A 240 8.58 -10.65 21.89
N PHE A 241 9.03 -10.74 20.66
CA PHE A 241 8.21 -11.22 19.54
C PHE A 241 7.84 -12.69 19.75
N GLY A 242 6.57 -13.02 19.59
CA GLY A 242 6.02 -14.36 19.81
C GLY A 242 5.53 -14.62 21.25
N ALA A 243 5.78 -13.73 22.21
CA ALA A 243 5.15 -13.83 23.54
C ALA A 243 3.68 -13.40 23.48
N THR A 244 2.87 -13.92 24.41
CA THR A 244 1.44 -13.64 24.55
C THR A 244 1.09 -13.25 25.98
N VAL A 245 -0.10 -12.67 26.20
CA VAL A 245 -0.59 -12.34 27.55
C VAL A 245 -0.89 -13.65 28.28
N SER A 246 -0.33 -13.82 29.48
CA SER A 246 -0.69 -14.90 30.42
C SER A 246 -1.72 -14.42 31.45
N SER A 247 -1.48 -13.24 32.02
CA SER A 247 -2.41 -12.56 32.94
C SER A 247 -2.03 -11.09 33.09
N PHE A 248 -2.90 -10.28 33.67
CA PHE A 248 -2.57 -8.90 33.99
C PHE A 248 -3.29 -8.39 35.25
N ASP A 249 -2.63 -7.45 35.93
CA ASP A 249 -3.22 -6.69 37.06
C ASP A 249 -3.42 -5.24 36.64
N ALA A 250 -4.67 -4.83 36.55
CA ALA A 250 -5.08 -3.50 36.14
C ALA A 250 -5.38 -2.55 37.34
N ALA A 251 -5.20 -2.98 38.59
CA ALA A 251 -5.63 -2.20 39.74
C ALA A 251 -4.99 -0.81 39.78
N ALA A 252 -3.67 -0.72 39.60
CA ALA A 252 -2.94 0.55 39.56
C ALA A 252 -3.31 1.40 38.32
N ALA A 253 -3.46 0.78 37.14
CA ALA A 253 -3.86 1.46 35.93
C ALA A 253 -5.24 2.13 36.05
N ARG A 254 -6.20 1.44 36.67
CA ARG A 254 -7.56 1.96 36.91
C ARG A 254 -7.64 3.14 37.87
N GLN A 255 -6.61 3.36 38.72
CA GLN A 255 -6.52 4.52 39.62
C GLN A 255 -6.02 5.79 38.90
N ILE A 256 -5.47 5.67 37.70
CA ILE A 256 -5.00 6.82 36.92
C ILE A 256 -6.22 7.65 36.50
N LYS A 257 -6.22 8.92 36.86
CA LYS A 257 -7.29 9.85 36.45
C LYS A 257 -7.41 9.90 34.92
N GLY A 258 -8.62 9.68 34.43
CA GLY A 258 -8.91 9.67 33.01
C GLY A 258 -8.96 8.27 32.39
N VAL A 259 -8.40 7.25 33.04
CA VAL A 259 -8.58 5.85 32.62
C VAL A 259 -10.04 5.44 32.79
N VAL A 260 -10.60 4.83 31.75
CA VAL A 260 -12.02 4.41 31.72
C VAL A 260 -12.14 2.89 31.77
N ASP A 261 -11.24 2.17 31.07
CA ASP A 261 -11.25 0.72 31.05
C ASP A 261 -9.84 0.15 30.77
N VAL A 262 -9.67 -1.15 31.06
CA VAL A 262 -8.49 -1.94 30.70
C VAL A 262 -8.99 -3.26 30.16
N VAL A 263 -8.66 -3.57 28.91
CA VAL A 263 -9.18 -4.72 28.18
C VAL A 263 -8.08 -5.51 27.50
N GLU A 264 -8.21 -6.83 27.51
CA GLU A 264 -7.34 -7.70 26.75
C GLU A 264 -7.73 -7.73 25.27
N THR A 265 -6.73 -7.82 24.40
CA THR A 265 -6.89 -7.95 22.96
C THR A 265 -5.96 -9.05 22.43
N PRO A 266 -6.13 -9.54 21.20
CA PRO A 266 -5.22 -10.53 20.62
C PRO A 266 -3.75 -10.09 20.53
N ARG A 267 -3.47 -8.78 20.72
CA ARG A 267 -2.13 -8.20 20.56
C ARG A 267 -1.54 -7.58 21.83
N GLY A 268 -2.19 -7.81 22.97
CA GLY A 268 -1.75 -7.29 24.26
C GLY A 268 -2.90 -6.72 25.09
N VAL A 269 -2.60 -5.90 26.08
CA VAL A 269 -3.58 -5.31 26.99
C VAL A 269 -3.72 -3.83 26.71
N ALA A 270 -4.91 -3.39 26.33
CA ALA A 270 -5.21 -2.00 26.02
C ALA A 270 -5.70 -1.24 27.27
N VAL A 271 -5.14 -0.08 27.53
CA VAL A 271 -5.65 0.90 28.48
C VAL A 271 -6.41 1.97 27.73
N VAL A 272 -7.69 2.09 28.02
CA VAL A 272 -8.64 3.01 27.39
C VAL A 272 -8.89 4.20 28.32
N ALA A 273 -8.71 5.41 27.81
CA ALA A 273 -8.81 6.63 28.60
C ALA A 273 -9.48 7.77 27.84
N LYS A 274 -9.80 8.86 28.55
CA LYS A 274 -10.40 10.07 27.96
C LYS A 274 -9.42 10.86 27.08
N ASP A 275 -8.14 10.65 27.26
CA ASP A 275 -7.06 11.30 26.49
C ASP A 275 -5.83 10.39 26.41
N THR A 276 -4.94 10.71 25.47
CA THR A 276 -3.73 9.93 25.17
C THR A 276 -2.78 9.87 26.37
N TRP A 277 -2.59 10.97 27.09
CA TRP A 277 -1.64 11.01 28.21
C TRP A 277 -2.11 10.14 29.38
N SER A 278 -3.39 10.15 29.68
CA SER A 278 -4.00 9.27 30.68
C SER A 278 -3.89 7.80 30.28
N ALA A 279 -4.06 7.47 29.00
CA ALA A 279 -3.88 6.11 28.48
C ALA A 279 -2.42 5.63 28.62
N ILE A 280 -1.43 6.48 28.28
CA ILE A 280 -0.01 6.17 28.45
C ILE A 280 0.33 5.93 29.91
N LYS A 281 -0.05 6.83 30.82
CA LYS A 281 0.21 6.65 32.26
C LYS A 281 -0.46 5.40 32.82
N GLY A 282 -1.67 5.10 32.36
CA GLY A 282 -2.37 3.88 32.76
C GLY A 282 -1.64 2.62 32.25
N ARG A 283 -1.15 2.61 31.01
CA ARG A 283 -0.33 1.52 30.48
C ARG A 283 0.96 1.34 31.28
N ASP A 284 1.63 2.42 31.62
CA ASP A 284 2.89 2.36 32.37
C ASP A 284 2.69 1.87 33.82
N ALA A 285 1.49 2.04 34.38
CA ALA A 285 1.09 1.52 35.69
C ALA A 285 0.55 0.06 35.62
N LEU A 286 0.28 -0.47 34.44
CA LEU A 286 -0.24 -1.82 34.24
C LEU A 286 0.86 -2.86 34.47
N ARG A 287 0.49 -3.98 35.11
CA ARG A 287 1.37 -5.14 35.28
C ARG A 287 0.85 -6.28 34.43
N VAL A 288 1.64 -6.74 33.48
CA VAL A 288 1.30 -7.86 32.61
C VAL A 288 2.31 -8.98 32.80
N ALA A 289 1.83 -10.20 33.02
CA ALA A 289 2.62 -11.41 32.95
C ALA A 289 2.53 -11.97 31.52
N TRP A 290 3.68 -12.26 30.95
CA TRP A 290 3.80 -12.74 29.58
C TRP A 290 4.14 -14.22 29.55
N GLU A 291 3.52 -14.94 28.62
CA GLU A 291 3.91 -16.30 28.26
C GLU A 291 4.96 -16.21 27.13
N GLU A 292 6.19 -16.60 27.45
CA GLU A 292 7.34 -16.40 26.57
C GLU A 292 7.92 -17.70 25.97
N SER A 293 7.30 -18.86 26.21
CA SER A 293 7.81 -20.15 25.69
C SER A 293 7.92 -20.19 24.17
N GLY A 294 7.05 -19.40 23.51
CA GLY A 294 7.05 -19.22 22.07
C GLY A 294 7.86 -18.03 21.56
N ALA A 295 8.52 -17.26 22.43
CA ALA A 295 9.14 -16.00 22.06
C ALA A 295 10.50 -16.15 21.38
N GLU A 296 10.91 -15.11 20.62
CA GLU A 296 12.29 -14.96 20.14
C GLU A 296 13.18 -14.50 21.32
N THR A 297 14.17 -15.30 21.62
CA THR A 297 15.08 -15.03 22.75
C THR A 297 16.46 -14.58 22.30
N ARG A 298 16.82 -14.80 21.03
CA ARG A 298 18.11 -14.43 20.46
C ARG A 298 18.17 -12.91 20.22
N GLY A 299 19.27 -12.30 20.57
CA GLY A 299 19.57 -10.91 20.23
C GLY A 299 20.12 -10.77 18.80
N SER A 300 20.25 -9.54 18.32
CA SER A 300 20.76 -9.26 16.95
C SER A 300 22.13 -9.81 16.69
N ALA A 301 23.04 -9.81 17.69
CA ALA A 301 24.38 -10.36 17.55
C ALA A 301 24.36 -11.89 17.37
N GLU A 302 23.52 -12.59 18.14
CA GLU A 302 23.36 -14.04 18.05
C GLU A 302 22.74 -14.45 16.72
N LEU A 303 21.70 -13.74 16.27
CA LEU A 303 21.09 -13.94 14.96
C LEU A 303 22.08 -13.69 13.81
N MET A 304 22.90 -12.64 13.89
CA MET A 304 23.91 -12.36 12.87
C MET A 304 25.00 -13.43 12.84
N ALA A 305 25.42 -13.95 14.00
CA ALA A 305 26.37 -15.06 14.07
C ALA A 305 25.78 -16.33 13.42
N GLU A 306 24.52 -16.62 13.66
CA GLU A 306 23.80 -17.71 13.00
C GLU A 306 23.72 -17.50 11.49
N TYR A 307 23.42 -16.29 11.01
CA TYR A 307 23.35 -16.00 9.57
C TYR A 307 24.72 -16.19 8.88
N LYS A 308 25.81 -15.81 9.54
CA LYS A 308 27.18 -16.08 9.05
C LYS A 308 27.48 -17.56 8.94
N GLU A 309 27.03 -18.36 9.91
CA GLU A 309 27.19 -19.82 9.84
C GLU A 309 26.29 -20.41 8.74
N LEU A 310 25.05 -19.99 8.62
CA LEU A 310 24.15 -20.42 7.55
C LEU A 310 24.68 -20.03 6.15
N ALA A 311 25.41 -18.96 6.02
CA ALA A 311 26.08 -18.61 4.76
C ALA A 311 27.14 -19.65 4.34
N ARG A 312 27.72 -20.39 5.29
CA ARG A 312 28.72 -21.45 5.02
C ARG A 312 28.07 -22.81 4.82
N SER A 313 27.13 -23.18 5.69
CA SER A 313 26.59 -24.54 5.85
C SER A 313 25.10 -24.68 5.49
N GLY A 314 24.35 -23.57 5.32
CA GLY A 314 22.91 -23.58 5.12
C GLY A 314 22.50 -24.19 3.78
N LYS A 315 21.27 -24.75 3.74
CA LYS A 315 20.64 -25.22 2.51
C LYS A 315 20.31 -24.02 1.61
N VAL A 316 20.94 -23.97 0.44
CA VAL A 316 20.74 -22.89 -0.53
C VAL A 316 19.60 -23.19 -1.50
N ALA A 317 18.81 -22.16 -1.80
CA ALA A 317 17.96 -22.08 -3.00
C ALA A 317 18.71 -21.24 -4.06
N ILE A 318 18.66 -21.67 -5.31
CA ILE A 318 19.39 -21.00 -6.41
C ILE A 318 18.46 -20.00 -7.06
N ALA A 319 18.74 -18.72 -6.89
CA ALA A 319 17.94 -17.63 -7.47
C ALA A 319 18.36 -17.27 -8.91
N ARG A 320 19.66 -17.43 -9.22
CA ARG A 320 20.21 -17.27 -10.59
C ARG A 320 21.43 -18.16 -10.74
N ASN A 321 21.58 -18.79 -11.90
CA ASN A 321 22.78 -19.56 -12.23
C ASN A 321 22.98 -19.53 -13.76
N GLU A 322 23.99 -18.83 -14.21
CA GLU A 322 24.36 -18.68 -15.62
C GLU A 322 25.86 -18.93 -15.77
N GLY A 323 26.26 -19.71 -16.76
CA GLY A 323 27.64 -20.14 -16.96
C GLY A 323 28.19 -21.02 -15.83
N ASP A 324 29.51 -20.94 -15.60
CA ASP A 324 30.23 -21.61 -14.51
C ASP A 324 30.93 -20.60 -13.63
N ALA A 325 30.23 -20.05 -12.65
CA ALA A 325 30.78 -19.05 -11.73
C ALA A 325 31.94 -19.61 -10.89
N ALA A 326 31.87 -20.88 -10.49
CA ALA A 326 32.91 -21.50 -9.68
C ALA A 326 34.24 -21.69 -10.48
N GLY A 327 34.13 -22.21 -11.71
CA GLY A 327 35.28 -22.34 -12.59
C GLY A 327 35.87 -21.00 -13.00
N ALA A 328 35.02 -20.01 -13.30
CA ALA A 328 35.47 -18.65 -13.62
C ALA A 328 36.22 -17.98 -12.44
N LEU A 329 35.72 -18.15 -11.21
CA LEU A 329 36.40 -17.63 -10.02
C LEU A 329 37.74 -18.33 -9.77
N ALA A 330 37.82 -19.66 -9.99
CA ALA A 330 39.07 -20.41 -9.84
C ALA A 330 40.13 -20.02 -10.87
N GLY A 331 39.73 -19.62 -12.06
CA GLY A 331 40.61 -19.17 -13.16
C GLY A 331 40.88 -17.67 -13.22
N ALA A 332 40.32 -16.88 -12.31
CA ALA A 332 40.45 -15.43 -12.32
C ALA A 332 41.86 -14.94 -11.97
N ALA A 333 42.33 -13.88 -12.65
CA ALA A 333 43.62 -13.23 -12.34
C ALA A 333 43.57 -12.51 -10.98
N THR A 334 42.44 -11.95 -10.63
CA THR A 334 42.18 -11.31 -9.34
C THR A 334 40.80 -11.71 -8.82
N VAL A 335 40.74 -12.10 -7.55
CA VAL A 335 39.46 -12.41 -6.87
C VAL A 335 39.27 -11.45 -5.72
N LEU A 336 38.12 -10.83 -5.63
CA LEU A 336 37.67 -10.03 -4.50
C LEU A 336 36.57 -10.75 -3.75
N GLU A 337 36.55 -10.57 -2.44
CA GLU A 337 35.47 -11.06 -1.56
C GLU A 337 35.07 -9.93 -0.61
N ALA A 338 33.75 -9.83 -0.33
CA ALA A 338 33.20 -8.89 0.64
C ALA A 338 32.02 -9.50 1.40
N GLU A 339 31.87 -9.06 2.64
CA GLU A 339 30.75 -9.39 3.51
C GLU A 339 29.98 -8.12 3.85
N PHE A 340 28.63 -8.22 3.89
CA PHE A 340 27.77 -7.10 4.25
C PHE A 340 26.72 -7.54 5.26
N GLU A 341 26.53 -6.72 6.29
CA GLU A 341 25.53 -6.91 7.35
C GLU A 341 24.47 -5.82 7.28
N PHE A 342 23.21 -6.23 7.29
CA PHE A 342 22.07 -5.31 7.27
C PHE A 342 21.19 -5.59 8.50
N PRO A 343 21.10 -4.66 9.48
CA PRO A 343 20.29 -4.85 10.67
C PRO A 343 18.79 -4.79 10.35
N TYR A 344 17.94 -5.23 11.27
CA TYR A 344 16.51 -4.89 11.22
C TYR A 344 16.30 -3.38 11.19
N LEU A 345 15.33 -2.91 10.40
CA LEU A 345 15.07 -1.48 10.27
C LEU A 345 13.56 -1.20 10.37
N ALA A 346 13.15 -0.38 11.33
CA ALA A 346 11.79 0.10 11.46
C ALA A 346 11.44 1.12 10.36
N HIS A 347 10.18 1.16 9.93
CA HIS A 347 9.72 2.12 8.92
C HIS A 347 9.74 3.56 9.43
N ALA A 348 9.44 3.75 10.72
CA ALA A 348 9.51 5.04 11.42
C ALA A 348 8.81 6.18 10.68
N ALA A 349 7.61 5.93 10.12
CA ALA A 349 6.79 6.98 9.52
C ALA A 349 6.56 8.12 10.51
N MET A 350 6.46 9.37 10.04
CA MET A 350 6.28 10.55 10.92
C MET A 350 5.03 10.41 11.79
N GLU A 351 3.93 9.89 11.24
CA GLU A 351 2.76 9.48 11.98
C GLU A 351 2.94 8.02 12.41
N PRO A 352 3.07 7.72 13.71
CA PRO A 352 2.98 6.35 14.22
C PRO A 352 1.66 5.70 13.83
N LEU A 353 1.59 4.37 13.88
CA LEU A 353 0.35 3.67 13.54
C LEU A 353 -0.80 4.09 14.45
N ASP A 354 -1.91 4.39 13.83
CA ASP A 354 -3.15 4.73 14.51
C ASP A 354 -4.37 4.41 13.65
N ALA A 355 -5.50 4.28 14.29
CA ALA A 355 -6.80 4.14 13.66
C ALA A 355 -7.91 4.56 14.62
N VAL A 356 -9.04 5.01 14.08
CA VAL A 356 -10.26 5.29 14.83
C VAL A 356 -11.36 4.34 14.37
N ALA A 357 -12.13 3.79 15.30
CA ALA A 357 -13.29 2.96 14.99
C ALA A 357 -14.50 3.40 15.80
N ARG A 358 -15.68 3.32 15.17
CA ARG A 358 -17.00 3.54 15.76
C ARG A 358 -17.96 2.46 15.30
N PHE A 359 -18.81 1.99 16.19
CA PHE A 359 -19.89 1.07 15.81
C PHE A 359 -21.23 1.67 16.24
N GLU A 360 -22.08 1.94 15.25
CA GLU A 360 -23.36 2.58 15.48
C GLU A 360 -24.40 2.03 14.49
N ASN A 361 -25.62 1.77 14.96
CA ASN A 361 -26.72 1.25 14.13
C ASN A 361 -26.36 0.00 13.31
N GLY A 362 -25.48 -0.86 13.88
CA GLY A 362 -25.02 -2.08 13.23
C GLY A 362 -24.01 -1.86 12.10
N THR A 363 -23.43 -0.67 11.98
CA THR A 363 -22.41 -0.31 11.02
C THR A 363 -21.10 -0.01 11.73
N LEU A 364 -20.01 -0.61 11.27
CA LEU A 364 -18.66 -0.28 11.71
C LEU A 364 -18.09 0.80 10.80
N GLU A 365 -17.68 1.92 11.37
CA GLU A 365 -16.91 2.94 10.66
C GLU A 365 -15.46 2.92 11.14
N ILE A 366 -14.51 2.98 10.19
CA ILE A 366 -13.07 2.98 10.46
C ILE A 366 -12.43 4.16 9.72
N TRP A 367 -11.64 4.97 10.42
CA TRP A 367 -10.80 6.03 9.86
C TRP A 367 -9.35 5.61 10.01
N ALA A 368 -8.67 5.39 8.90
CA ALA A 368 -7.26 5.01 8.93
C ALA A 368 -6.62 5.13 7.54
N GLY A 369 -5.29 5.15 7.50
CA GLY A 369 -4.53 5.07 6.26
C GLY A 369 -4.09 3.63 5.98
N HIS A 370 -4.50 3.05 4.83
CA HIS A 370 -4.27 1.65 4.51
C HIS A 370 -3.75 1.47 3.09
N GLN A 371 -2.76 0.60 2.92
CA GLN A 371 -2.32 0.19 1.59
C GLN A 371 -3.16 -0.96 1.01
N MET A 372 -3.99 -1.63 1.82
CA MET A 372 -4.88 -2.74 1.43
C MET A 372 -6.28 -2.56 2.05
N PRO A 373 -7.09 -1.62 1.54
CA PRO A 373 -8.36 -1.24 2.17
C PRO A 373 -9.42 -2.34 2.19
N ASP A 374 -9.49 -3.19 1.16
CA ASP A 374 -10.41 -4.32 1.09
C ASP A 374 -10.14 -5.38 2.19
N LEU A 375 -8.87 -5.70 2.43
CA LEU A 375 -8.46 -6.61 3.50
C LEU A 375 -8.83 -6.05 4.88
N TYR A 376 -8.57 -4.79 5.12
CA TYR A 376 -8.86 -4.16 6.41
C TYR A 376 -10.36 -4.07 6.69
N GLN A 377 -11.16 -3.86 5.65
CA GLN A 377 -12.62 -3.89 5.75
C GLN A 377 -13.13 -5.28 6.11
N ALA A 378 -12.58 -6.32 5.46
CA ALA A 378 -12.94 -7.71 5.74
C ALA A 378 -12.60 -8.13 7.17
N VAL A 379 -11.39 -7.80 7.66
CA VAL A 379 -10.95 -8.09 9.03
C VAL A 379 -11.80 -7.36 10.07
N GLY A 380 -12.14 -6.09 9.83
CA GLY A 380 -13.04 -5.34 10.72
C GLY A 380 -14.44 -5.97 10.81
N ALA A 381 -14.97 -6.44 9.69
CA ALA A 381 -16.26 -7.14 9.61
C ALA A 381 -16.23 -8.45 10.41
N GLU A 382 -15.19 -9.26 10.22
CA GLU A 382 -15.00 -10.53 10.90
C GLU A 382 -14.96 -10.36 12.44
N ILE A 383 -14.16 -9.41 12.93
CA ILE A 383 -14.04 -9.15 14.38
C ILE A 383 -15.39 -8.76 14.97
N MET A 384 -16.16 -7.91 14.29
CA MET A 384 -17.47 -7.47 14.78
C MET A 384 -18.58 -8.51 14.55
N GLY A 385 -18.36 -9.51 13.71
CA GLY A 385 -19.38 -10.50 13.35
C GLY A 385 -20.49 -9.94 12.45
N ILE A 386 -20.13 -9.05 11.51
CA ILE A 386 -21.04 -8.40 10.55
C ILE A 386 -20.60 -8.67 9.11
N GLY A 387 -21.46 -8.39 8.13
CA GLY A 387 -21.07 -8.45 6.73
C GLY A 387 -20.13 -7.30 6.33
N PRO A 388 -19.20 -7.50 5.37
CA PRO A 388 -18.28 -6.46 4.91
C PRO A 388 -18.99 -5.20 4.37
N GLU A 389 -20.20 -5.36 3.83
CA GLU A 389 -21.04 -4.26 3.36
C GLU A 389 -21.52 -3.32 4.48
N ARG A 390 -21.39 -3.75 5.73
CA ARG A 390 -21.70 -2.96 6.93
C ARG A 390 -20.45 -2.30 7.54
N VAL A 391 -19.33 -2.36 6.85
CA VAL A 391 -18.10 -1.66 7.22
C VAL A 391 -17.89 -0.49 6.29
N LYS A 392 -17.90 0.71 6.83
CA LYS A 392 -17.59 1.95 6.12
C LYS A 392 -16.14 2.35 6.44
N LEU A 393 -15.29 2.24 5.45
CA LEU A 393 -13.89 2.60 5.57
C LEU A 393 -13.67 4.01 5.00
N HIS A 394 -13.20 4.91 5.86
CA HIS A 394 -12.71 6.23 5.48
C HIS A 394 -11.21 6.12 5.22
N VAL A 395 -10.83 6.02 3.95
CA VAL A 395 -9.42 5.90 3.54
C VAL A 395 -8.77 7.27 3.65
N MET A 396 -7.94 7.44 4.68
CA MET A 396 -7.25 8.69 4.96
C MET A 396 -5.81 8.66 4.47
N THR A 397 -5.28 9.82 4.10
CA THR A 397 -3.85 9.98 3.84
C THR A 397 -3.08 9.84 5.15
N PRO A 398 -2.21 8.84 5.33
CA PRO A 398 -1.38 8.74 6.54
C PRO A 398 -0.16 9.64 6.45
N GLY A 399 0.43 9.95 7.59
CA GLY A 399 1.69 10.68 7.71
C GLY A 399 2.93 9.83 7.35
N GLY A 400 2.84 9.10 6.25
CA GLY A 400 3.83 8.18 5.71
C GLY A 400 3.43 6.71 5.86
N PHE A 401 4.00 5.84 5.00
CA PHE A 401 3.77 4.39 5.10
C PHE A 401 5.02 3.56 4.82
N PHE A 402 5.76 3.82 3.76
CA PHE A 402 7.01 3.12 3.38
C PHE A 402 6.92 1.58 3.30
N GLY A 403 5.71 1.04 3.17
CA GLY A 403 5.39 -0.39 3.22
C GLY A 403 4.71 -0.84 4.52
N ARG A 404 4.84 -0.07 5.63
CA ARG A 404 4.35 -0.46 6.96
C ARG A 404 2.84 -0.65 7.06
N ARG A 405 2.09 0.00 6.18
CA ARG A 405 0.62 -0.08 6.17
C ARG A 405 0.07 -1.09 5.15
N ALA A 406 0.94 -1.96 4.60
CA ALA A 406 0.59 -3.10 3.72
C ALA A 406 0.66 -4.43 4.49
N VAL A 407 0.05 -4.52 5.64
CA VAL A 407 0.13 -5.67 6.54
C VAL A 407 -0.99 -6.64 6.26
N THR A 408 -0.65 -7.90 5.95
CA THR A 408 -1.61 -8.94 5.58
C THR A 408 -2.53 -9.39 6.72
N ASP A 409 -2.14 -9.16 7.97
CA ASP A 409 -2.93 -9.46 9.17
C ASP A 409 -3.60 -8.23 9.78
N ALA A 410 -3.56 -7.09 9.10
CA ALA A 410 -4.27 -5.85 9.45
C ALA A 410 -4.07 -5.40 10.90
N ASP A 411 -2.85 -5.43 11.41
CA ASP A 411 -2.51 -5.30 12.83
C ASP A 411 -3.20 -4.16 13.59
N VAL A 412 -3.14 -2.92 13.08
CA VAL A 412 -3.77 -1.77 13.74
C VAL A 412 -5.30 -1.83 13.71
N ILE A 413 -5.87 -2.47 12.70
CA ILE A 413 -7.32 -2.68 12.60
C ILE A 413 -7.78 -3.74 13.59
N VAL A 414 -7.03 -4.85 13.69
CA VAL A 414 -7.27 -5.86 14.73
C VAL A 414 -7.27 -5.19 16.12
N GLU A 415 -6.29 -4.32 16.40
CA GLU A 415 -6.23 -3.63 17.67
C GLU A 415 -7.43 -2.72 17.91
N VAL A 416 -7.72 -1.78 17.02
CA VAL A 416 -8.77 -0.77 17.24
C VAL A 416 -10.17 -1.39 17.31
N VAL A 417 -10.47 -2.37 16.44
CA VAL A 417 -11.78 -3.02 16.41
C VAL A 417 -11.95 -3.98 17.59
N SER A 418 -10.88 -4.66 18.03
CA SER A 418 -10.93 -5.52 19.22
C SER A 418 -11.14 -4.69 20.49
N VAL A 419 -10.46 -3.55 20.64
CA VAL A 419 -10.69 -2.63 21.76
C VAL A 419 -12.12 -2.10 21.75
N LEU A 420 -12.62 -1.64 20.60
CA LEU A 420 -14.00 -1.18 20.45
C LEU A 420 -15.00 -2.26 20.87
N LYS A 421 -14.83 -3.49 20.40
CA LYS A 421 -15.68 -4.64 20.76
C LYS A 421 -15.61 -4.97 22.25
N ALA A 422 -14.40 -5.05 22.82
CA ALA A 422 -14.18 -5.38 24.23
C ALA A 422 -14.76 -4.34 25.19
N THR A 423 -14.79 -3.05 24.80
CA THR A 423 -15.44 -1.98 25.58
C THR A 423 -16.97 -1.92 25.36
N GLY A 424 -17.55 -2.90 24.66
CA GLY A 424 -18.98 -2.95 24.36
C GLY A 424 -19.44 -1.91 23.36
N ALA A 425 -18.54 -1.35 22.57
CA ALA A 425 -18.78 -0.34 21.52
C ALA A 425 -19.57 0.90 22.01
N ARG A 426 -19.40 1.26 23.29
CA ARG A 426 -20.17 2.35 23.96
C ARG A 426 -19.74 3.75 23.51
N ALA A 427 -18.56 3.89 22.95
CA ALA A 427 -17.99 5.13 22.44
C ALA A 427 -17.05 4.84 21.27
N PRO A 428 -16.80 5.81 20.37
CA PRO A 428 -15.70 5.69 19.40
C PRO A 428 -14.36 5.51 20.12
N VAL A 429 -13.47 4.74 19.52
CA VAL A 429 -12.13 4.48 20.09
C VAL A 429 -11.08 4.82 19.06
N LYS A 430 -10.03 5.55 19.50
CA LYS A 430 -8.76 5.70 18.77
C LYS A 430 -7.73 4.79 19.41
N VAL A 431 -7.12 3.89 18.67
CA VAL A 431 -5.86 3.25 19.06
C VAL A 431 -4.71 4.07 18.50
N LEU A 432 -3.74 4.36 19.36
CA LEU A 432 -2.53 5.09 19.00
C LEU A 432 -1.30 4.32 19.47
N TRP A 433 -0.36 4.09 18.55
CA TRP A 433 0.97 3.62 18.87
C TRP A 433 1.83 4.81 19.29
N THR A 434 2.60 4.69 20.37
CA THR A 434 3.63 5.68 20.67
C THR A 434 4.81 5.48 19.69
N ARG A 435 5.71 6.45 19.64
CA ARG A 435 6.93 6.27 18.82
C ARG A 435 7.76 5.06 19.27
N GLU A 436 7.81 4.81 20.56
CA GLU A 436 8.49 3.66 21.14
C GLU A 436 7.83 2.34 20.70
N ASP A 437 6.50 2.29 20.66
CA ASP A 437 5.76 1.14 20.17
C ASP A 437 6.06 0.87 18.69
N ASP A 438 6.04 1.92 17.87
CA ASP A 438 6.33 1.83 16.43
C ASP A 438 7.76 1.33 16.15
N MET A 439 8.72 1.76 16.97
CA MET A 439 10.12 1.36 16.83
C MET A 439 10.42 -0.04 17.38
N LYS A 440 9.74 -0.46 18.46
CA LYS A 440 10.06 -1.69 19.21
C LYS A 440 9.07 -2.83 19.00
N GLY A 441 7.83 -2.54 18.72
CA GLY A 441 6.74 -3.52 18.66
C GLY A 441 6.18 -3.77 17.27
N GLY A 442 6.75 -3.16 16.24
CA GLY A 442 6.23 -3.17 14.87
C GLY A 442 6.74 -4.33 14.02
N ARG A 443 6.81 -4.05 12.72
CA ARG A 443 7.36 -4.93 11.70
C ARG A 443 8.54 -4.24 11.04
N TYR A 444 9.50 -5.04 10.57
CA TYR A 444 10.80 -4.53 10.17
C TYR A 444 11.14 -4.90 8.73
N ARG A 445 12.01 -4.12 8.11
CA ARG A 445 12.84 -4.64 7.04
C ARG A 445 13.68 -5.77 7.63
N PRO A 446 13.70 -6.96 6.98
CA PRO A 446 14.49 -8.09 7.50
C PRO A 446 15.97 -7.75 7.72
N MET A 447 16.59 -8.43 8.68
CA MET A 447 18.04 -8.54 8.78
C MET A 447 18.55 -9.40 7.64
N TYR A 448 19.69 -9.00 7.04
CA TYR A 448 20.36 -9.79 6.02
C TYR A 448 21.87 -9.84 6.26
N TYR A 449 22.44 -10.96 5.85
CA TYR A 449 23.88 -11.12 5.70
C TYR A 449 24.19 -11.55 4.27
N HIS A 450 25.18 -10.89 3.64
CA HIS A 450 25.61 -11.20 2.29
C HIS A 450 27.07 -11.56 2.25
N THR A 451 27.42 -12.53 1.39
CA THR A 451 28.78 -12.72 0.91
C THR A 451 28.81 -12.55 -0.60
N ILE A 452 29.73 -11.77 -1.11
CA ILE A 452 29.94 -11.59 -2.55
C ILE A 452 31.38 -11.93 -2.87
N LYS A 453 31.56 -12.72 -3.94
CA LYS A 453 32.84 -13.07 -4.51
C LYS A 453 32.80 -12.83 -6.01
N ALA A 454 33.78 -12.08 -6.54
CA ALA A 454 33.89 -11.87 -7.98
C ALA A 454 35.31 -11.95 -8.46
N GLY A 455 35.50 -12.42 -9.68
CA GLY A 455 36.77 -12.61 -10.35
C GLY A 455 36.92 -11.69 -11.56
N LEU A 456 38.14 -11.09 -11.67
CA LEU A 456 38.56 -10.30 -12.80
C LEU A 456 39.56 -11.09 -13.65
N ASP A 457 39.49 -10.94 -14.98
CA ASP A 457 40.54 -11.39 -15.90
C ASP A 457 41.79 -10.47 -15.83
N ALA A 458 42.82 -10.79 -16.58
CA ALA A 458 44.05 -10.00 -16.63
C ALA A 458 43.84 -8.58 -17.21
N ALA A 459 42.78 -8.34 -17.94
CA ALA A 459 42.40 -7.02 -18.48
C ALA A 459 41.44 -6.25 -17.53
N GLY A 460 41.15 -6.80 -16.35
CA GLY A 460 40.28 -6.20 -15.36
C GLY A 460 38.79 -6.23 -15.75
N ASN A 461 38.34 -7.24 -16.51
CA ASN A 461 36.92 -7.45 -16.78
C ASN A 461 36.34 -8.50 -15.84
N PRO A 462 35.13 -8.34 -15.31
CA PRO A 462 34.50 -9.33 -14.45
C PRO A 462 34.11 -10.57 -15.27
N ILE A 463 34.62 -11.73 -14.85
CA ILE A 463 34.39 -13.02 -15.51
C ILE A 463 33.55 -13.97 -14.68
N GLY A 464 33.47 -13.76 -13.37
CA GLY A 464 32.69 -14.59 -12.46
C GLY A 464 32.13 -13.78 -11.28
N TRP A 465 30.92 -14.13 -10.85
CA TRP A 465 30.22 -13.51 -9.73
C TRP A 465 29.45 -14.56 -8.94
N HIS A 466 29.66 -14.61 -7.62
CA HIS A 466 28.87 -15.43 -6.71
C HIS A 466 28.37 -14.56 -5.57
N HIS A 467 27.05 -14.44 -5.41
CA HIS A 467 26.42 -13.67 -4.36
C HIS A 467 25.53 -14.59 -3.54
N ARG A 468 25.80 -14.74 -2.26
CA ARG A 468 24.98 -15.50 -1.32
C ARG A 468 24.31 -14.56 -0.35
N ILE A 469 22.98 -14.71 -0.20
CA ILE A 469 22.11 -13.88 0.63
C ILE A 469 21.49 -14.77 1.70
N VAL A 470 21.57 -14.36 2.97
CA VAL A 470 20.95 -15.05 4.11
C VAL A 470 20.02 -14.07 4.80
N GLY A 471 18.73 -14.44 4.96
CA GLY A 471 17.76 -13.59 5.64
C GLY A 471 16.35 -14.15 5.66
N GLN A 472 15.45 -13.45 6.31
CA GLN A 472 14.05 -13.83 6.37
C GLN A 472 13.30 -13.45 5.09
N SER A 473 12.38 -14.32 4.66
CA SER A 473 11.40 -13.98 3.64
C SER A 473 10.30 -13.08 4.22
N ILE A 474 9.91 -12.05 3.48
CA ILE A 474 8.73 -11.24 3.80
C ILE A 474 7.43 -11.84 3.25
N ILE A 475 7.53 -12.87 2.42
CA ILE A 475 6.43 -13.54 1.73
C ILE A 475 6.08 -14.88 2.39
N ALA A 476 7.07 -15.65 2.84
CA ALA A 476 6.84 -16.94 3.48
C ALA A 476 5.93 -16.80 4.72
N GLY A 477 4.98 -17.72 4.88
CA GLY A 477 3.96 -17.67 5.93
C GLY A 477 2.83 -16.67 5.69
N THR A 478 2.82 -15.95 4.56
CA THR A 478 1.73 -15.04 4.17
C THR A 478 0.80 -15.69 3.14
N PRO A 479 -0.41 -15.13 2.92
CA PRO A 479 -1.29 -15.60 1.83
C PRO A 479 -0.69 -15.50 0.41
N PHE A 480 0.41 -14.77 0.25
CA PHE A 480 1.08 -14.59 -1.04
C PHE A 480 2.16 -15.65 -1.32
N GLU A 481 2.50 -16.50 -0.34
CA GLU A 481 3.59 -17.47 -0.47
C GLU A 481 3.43 -18.38 -1.69
N SER A 482 2.28 -19.04 -1.81
CA SER A 482 2.02 -19.96 -2.92
C SER A 482 2.07 -19.33 -4.31
N MET A 483 1.87 -18.01 -4.38
CA MET A 483 1.84 -17.24 -5.62
C MET A 483 3.21 -16.71 -5.99
N MET A 484 4.03 -16.34 -5.01
CA MET A 484 5.28 -15.60 -5.23
C MET A 484 6.55 -16.42 -4.98
N VAL A 485 6.56 -17.35 -4.01
CA VAL A 485 7.74 -18.17 -3.70
C VAL A 485 7.76 -19.36 -4.65
N LYS A 486 8.87 -19.50 -5.40
CA LYS A 486 9.09 -20.60 -6.34
C LYS A 486 10.44 -21.24 -6.05
N ASP A 487 10.50 -22.56 -6.07
CA ASP A 487 11.73 -23.34 -5.83
C ASP A 487 12.45 -22.90 -4.53
N SER A 488 11.69 -22.55 -3.50
CA SER A 488 12.17 -22.00 -2.22
C SER A 488 12.86 -20.64 -2.35
N VAL A 489 12.71 -19.92 -3.46
CA VAL A 489 13.20 -18.56 -3.67
C VAL A 489 12.05 -17.58 -3.49
N ASP A 490 12.17 -16.69 -2.48
CA ASP A 490 11.41 -15.48 -2.38
C ASP A 490 12.06 -14.42 -3.28
N PRO A 491 11.42 -13.99 -4.38
CA PRO A 491 12.01 -13.01 -5.30
C PRO A 491 12.28 -11.66 -4.63
N SER A 492 11.53 -11.30 -3.58
CA SER A 492 11.73 -10.07 -2.84
C SER A 492 13.02 -10.07 -2.00
N SER A 493 13.52 -11.26 -1.62
CA SER A 493 14.78 -11.40 -0.88
C SER A 493 16.03 -11.30 -1.77
N VAL A 494 15.89 -11.42 -3.08
CA VAL A 494 17.01 -11.45 -4.04
C VAL A 494 16.88 -10.40 -5.15
N GLU A 495 15.82 -9.57 -5.09
CA GLU A 495 15.62 -8.44 -6.00
C GLU A 495 16.85 -7.52 -6.00
N GLY A 496 17.34 -7.13 -7.19
CA GLY A 496 18.56 -6.34 -7.36
C GLY A 496 19.83 -7.19 -7.47
N ALA A 497 19.87 -8.40 -6.89
CA ALA A 497 20.97 -9.33 -7.04
C ALA A 497 20.70 -10.37 -8.14
N SER A 498 19.52 -11.00 -8.14
CA SER A 498 19.15 -11.99 -9.16
C SER A 498 18.95 -11.37 -10.54
N ASN A 499 18.51 -10.12 -10.60
CA ASN A 499 18.33 -9.34 -11.84
C ASN A 499 19.40 -8.25 -11.98
N LEU A 500 20.63 -8.50 -11.50
CA LEU A 500 21.78 -7.61 -11.64
C LEU A 500 21.93 -7.18 -13.10
N PRO A 501 21.98 -5.86 -13.41
CA PRO A 501 21.95 -5.37 -14.79
C PRO A 501 23.30 -5.49 -15.49
N TYR A 502 24.37 -5.76 -14.76
CA TYR A 502 25.73 -5.82 -15.30
C TYR A 502 26.01 -7.13 -16.00
N ALA A 503 26.62 -7.06 -17.18
CA ALA A 503 27.01 -8.20 -17.99
C ALA A 503 28.22 -8.92 -17.36
N VAL A 504 27.94 -9.92 -16.53
CA VAL A 504 28.92 -10.86 -15.98
C VAL A 504 28.62 -12.23 -16.59
N PRO A 505 29.55 -12.85 -17.34
CA PRO A 505 29.24 -14.06 -18.13
C PRO A 505 28.96 -15.30 -17.25
N ASN A 506 29.49 -15.34 -16.04
CA ASN A 506 29.29 -16.46 -15.11
C ASN A 506 28.78 -15.91 -13.77
N ILE A 507 27.48 -16.03 -13.54
CA ILE A 507 26.83 -15.47 -12.36
C ILE A 507 26.04 -16.53 -11.59
N ARG A 508 26.21 -16.55 -10.27
CA ARG A 508 25.42 -17.35 -9.35
C ARG A 508 24.89 -16.48 -8.20
N VAL A 509 23.59 -16.59 -7.92
CA VAL A 509 22.96 -15.96 -6.75
C VAL A 509 22.25 -17.05 -5.95
N ASP A 510 22.64 -17.19 -4.70
CA ASP A 510 22.10 -18.15 -3.73
C ASP A 510 21.30 -17.43 -2.65
N LEU A 511 20.19 -18.04 -2.21
CA LEU A 511 19.40 -17.62 -1.07
C LEU A 511 19.37 -18.69 0.01
N VAL A 512 19.59 -18.29 1.25
CA VAL A 512 19.30 -19.09 2.46
C VAL A 512 18.23 -18.38 3.26
N THR A 513 17.02 -18.92 3.27
CA THR A 513 15.91 -18.36 4.06
C THR A 513 16.04 -18.81 5.51
N THR A 514 15.92 -17.87 6.44
CA THR A 514 16.01 -18.11 7.88
C THR A 514 14.62 -18.14 8.52
N ASP A 515 14.49 -18.85 9.63
CA ASP A 515 13.30 -18.91 10.47
C ASP A 515 13.56 -18.17 11.78
N VAL A 516 13.05 -16.94 11.88
CA VAL A 516 13.17 -16.06 13.04
C VAL A 516 11.80 -15.47 13.35
N LYS A 517 11.45 -15.35 14.63
CA LYS A 517 10.13 -14.87 15.05
C LYS A 517 9.98 -13.34 15.05
N VAL A 518 11.03 -12.60 14.73
CA VAL A 518 10.92 -11.14 14.52
C VAL A 518 10.02 -10.89 13.31
N PRO A 519 8.91 -10.15 13.47
CA PRO A 519 8.00 -9.88 12.37
C PRO A 519 8.66 -9.00 11.31
N VAL A 520 8.61 -9.43 10.06
CA VAL A 520 9.19 -8.72 8.92
C VAL A 520 8.12 -8.29 7.93
N LEU A 521 8.45 -7.29 7.12
CA LEU A 521 7.54 -6.73 6.12
C LEU A 521 8.33 -6.03 5.01
N TRP A 522 7.66 -5.75 3.88
CA TRP A 522 8.21 -4.85 2.86
C TRP A 522 8.54 -3.49 3.45
N TRP A 523 9.76 -3.08 3.22
CA TRP A 523 10.22 -1.73 3.46
C TRP A 523 10.48 -1.08 2.09
N ARG A 524 10.31 0.22 1.95
CA ARG A 524 10.52 0.94 0.69
C ARG A 524 11.78 0.43 -0.03
N SER A 525 11.68 0.13 -1.33
CA SER A 525 12.67 -0.52 -2.19
C SER A 525 12.80 -2.05 -2.02
N VAL A 526 12.03 -2.68 -1.12
CA VAL A 526 11.94 -4.15 -0.93
C VAL A 526 13.32 -4.81 -0.87
N GLY A 527 13.67 -5.72 -1.79
CA GLY A 527 15.00 -6.36 -1.84
C GLY A 527 16.15 -5.38 -2.15
N SER A 528 15.89 -4.39 -2.99
CA SER A 528 16.90 -3.37 -3.31
C SER A 528 17.34 -2.54 -2.10
N THR A 529 16.65 -2.61 -0.95
CA THR A 529 17.11 -1.92 0.27
C THR A 529 18.44 -2.42 0.79
N HIS A 530 18.80 -3.68 0.52
CA HIS A 530 20.06 -4.30 0.93
C HIS A 530 20.93 -4.68 -0.27
N THR A 531 20.34 -5.20 -1.35
CA THR A 531 21.10 -5.63 -2.51
C THR A 531 21.73 -4.48 -3.28
N ALA A 532 21.05 -3.32 -3.42
CA ALA A 532 21.64 -2.18 -4.12
C ALA A 532 22.93 -1.68 -3.44
N TYR A 533 22.95 -1.62 -2.10
CA TYR A 533 24.16 -1.24 -1.37
C TYR A 533 25.28 -2.26 -1.60
N SER A 534 25.02 -3.55 -1.36
CA SER A 534 26.05 -4.58 -1.47
C SER A 534 26.59 -4.73 -2.89
N THR A 535 25.71 -4.70 -3.91
CA THR A 535 26.12 -4.84 -5.31
C THR A 535 26.89 -3.63 -5.81
N GLU A 536 26.39 -2.41 -5.57
CA GLU A 536 27.00 -1.20 -6.10
C GLU A 536 28.32 -0.84 -5.41
N VAL A 537 28.43 -1.03 -4.09
CA VAL A 537 29.69 -0.85 -3.37
C VAL A 537 30.72 -1.86 -3.88
N PHE A 538 30.31 -3.13 -4.08
CA PHE A 538 31.23 -4.15 -4.53
C PHE A 538 31.67 -3.96 -6.00
N ILE A 539 30.80 -3.42 -6.87
CA ILE A 539 31.16 -3.01 -8.24
C ILE A 539 32.19 -1.87 -8.21
N ASP A 540 32.09 -0.93 -7.28
CA ASP A 540 33.12 0.11 -7.09
C ASP A 540 34.48 -0.48 -6.67
N GLU A 541 34.46 -1.48 -5.80
CA GLU A 541 35.69 -2.17 -5.37
C GLU A 541 36.34 -2.94 -6.54
N LEU A 542 35.53 -3.61 -7.37
CA LEU A 542 36.00 -4.26 -8.60
C LEU A 542 36.62 -3.25 -9.59
N ALA A 543 35.98 -2.10 -9.78
CA ALA A 543 36.49 -1.04 -10.66
C ALA A 543 37.87 -0.53 -10.16
N ARG A 544 38.02 -0.30 -8.84
CA ARG A 544 39.28 0.10 -8.24
C ARG A 544 40.36 -0.97 -8.41
N ALA A 545 40.03 -2.24 -8.15
CA ALA A 545 40.97 -3.35 -8.34
C ALA A 545 41.39 -3.51 -9.81
N ALA A 546 40.50 -3.21 -10.75
CA ALA A 546 40.80 -3.18 -12.19
C ALA A 546 41.58 -1.92 -12.62
N GLY A 547 41.81 -0.95 -11.75
CA GLY A 547 42.42 0.35 -12.12
C GLY A 547 41.54 1.20 -13.06
N LYS A 548 40.23 1.00 -13.04
CA LYS A 548 39.27 1.65 -13.93
C LYS A 548 38.42 2.68 -13.18
N ASP A 549 38.01 3.73 -13.89
CA ASP A 549 37.01 4.67 -13.37
C ASP A 549 35.67 3.95 -13.11
N PRO A 550 35.04 4.10 -11.94
CA PRO A 550 33.81 3.37 -11.59
C PRO A 550 32.63 3.61 -12.55
N VAL A 551 32.51 4.81 -13.12
CA VAL A 551 31.47 5.12 -14.10
C VAL A 551 31.74 4.47 -15.44
N ALA A 552 33.00 4.56 -15.92
CA ALA A 552 33.42 3.90 -17.15
C ALA A 552 33.32 2.38 -17.03
N PHE A 553 33.65 1.81 -15.87
CA PHE A 553 33.51 0.38 -15.59
C PHE A 553 32.06 -0.08 -15.73
N ARG A 554 31.10 0.59 -15.05
CA ARG A 554 29.67 0.29 -15.16
C ARG A 554 29.15 0.42 -16.60
N ARG A 555 29.51 1.50 -17.28
CA ARG A 555 29.09 1.72 -18.69
C ARG A 555 29.58 0.63 -19.63
N GLY A 556 30.73 0.01 -19.33
CA GLY A 556 31.25 -1.11 -20.11
C GLY A 556 30.53 -2.44 -19.82
N LEU A 557 29.74 -2.51 -18.73
CA LEU A 557 28.98 -3.69 -18.32
C LEU A 557 27.46 -3.59 -18.63
N LEU A 558 26.98 -2.45 -19.09
CA LEU A 558 25.59 -2.21 -19.51
C LEU A 558 25.45 -2.37 -21.01
#